data_40fb6f1c14ed8704db02075122422c6b
#
_entry.id   40fb6f1c14ed8704db02075122422c6b
#
_cell.length_a   1.000
_cell.length_b   1.000
_cell.length_c   1.000
_cell.angle_alpha   90.00
_cell.angle_beta   90.00
_cell.angle_gamma   90.00
#
_symmetry.space_group_name_H-M   'P 1'
#
loop_
_entity.id
_entity.type
_entity.pdbx_description
1 polymer ?
#
loop_
_entity_poly.entity_id
_entity_poly.type
_entity_poly.pdbx_seq_one_letter_code
_entity_poly.pdbx_strand_id
1 'polypeptide(L)'
;MGLAAKSLALGLLLWSATARAGVVDAADYDAFWLWGGVQAQPVLRQARTLYVLQGQVSAPRGAPEQPARLHAQGIAMPRLRTGQVWLVYRAHSLRWSEDSYATLLAQLRRWQHAGNPLLGVQIDFDARTRYLHEYVAFLRDFRRRLPIEYRLSITGLLDWSSNAEPATINELKDVVDEVVVQTYQGRRTIPDYQRYLPRVARLQLPFRIGLAQYGQWQAPEYLERSPWFRGYVVFLQNP
;
A
#
# COMPACT_ATOMS: atom_id res chain seq x y z
N MET A 1 -24.17 72.26 0.01
CA MET A 1 -24.42 71.09 0.84
C MET A 1 -23.92 69.87 0.08
N GLY A 2 -22.71 69.39 0.35
CA GLY A 2 -22.07 68.29 -0.34
C GLY A 2 -21.98 67.12 0.63
N LEU A 3 -22.61 65.98 0.29
CA LEU A 3 -22.43 64.73 1.03
C LEU A 3 -21.17 64.00 0.51
N ALA A 4 -20.21 63.81 1.37
CA ALA A 4 -19.05 62.97 1.13
C ALA A 4 -19.38 61.51 1.43
N ALA A 5 -19.34 60.66 0.40
CA ALA A 5 -19.44 59.23 0.52
C ALA A 5 -18.11 58.65 1.00
N LYS A 6 -18.07 58.04 2.17
CA LYS A 6 -16.92 57.29 2.69
C LYS A 6 -17.02 55.85 2.18
N SER A 7 -16.15 55.47 1.24
CA SER A 7 -15.96 54.08 0.80
C SER A 7 -15.18 53.31 1.85
N LEU A 8 -15.82 52.32 2.46
CA LEU A 8 -15.18 51.36 3.35
C LEU A 8 -14.60 50.21 2.49
N ALA A 9 -13.29 50.19 2.33
CA ALA A 9 -12.60 49.05 1.69
C ALA A 9 -12.46 47.91 2.72
N LEU A 10 -13.22 46.84 2.54
CA LEU A 10 -13.15 45.63 3.33
C LEU A 10 -12.00 44.78 2.79
N GLY A 11 -10.84 44.81 3.43
CA GLY A 11 -9.71 43.96 3.11
C GLY A 11 -9.97 42.55 3.55
N LEU A 12 -10.23 41.64 2.59
CA LEU A 12 -10.24 40.21 2.82
C LEU A 12 -8.78 39.73 3.02
N LEU A 13 -8.38 39.52 4.25
CA LEU A 13 -7.17 38.79 4.61
C LEU A 13 -7.41 37.31 4.29
N LEU A 14 -6.93 36.87 3.11
CA LEU A 14 -6.78 35.46 2.78
C LEU A 14 -5.70 34.88 3.70
N TRP A 15 -6.11 34.24 4.77
CA TRP A 15 -5.23 33.37 5.54
C TRP A 15 -4.93 32.13 4.70
N SER A 16 -3.79 32.14 4.03
CA SER A 16 -3.20 30.94 3.47
C SER A 16 -2.75 30.07 4.66
N ALA A 17 -3.60 29.15 5.07
CA ALA A 17 -3.22 28.11 6.00
C ALA A 17 -2.18 27.23 5.29
N THR A 18 -0.89 27.50 5.52
CA THR A 18 0.17 26.54 5.17
C THR A 18 -0.04 25.32 6.05
N ALA A 19 -0.71 24.30 5.49
CA ALA A 19 -0.86 23.02 6.15
C ALA A 19 0.55 22.48 6.44
N ARG A 20 0.96 22.51 7.70
CA ARG A 20 2.22 21.90 8.14
C ARG A 20 2.10 20.38 8.03
N ALA A 21 3.17 19.74 7.56
CA ALA A 21 3.27 18.29 7.64
C ALA A 21 3.07 17.87 9.10
N GLY A 22 2.08 17.01 9.33
CA GLY A 22 1.81 16.42 10.64
C GLY A 22 2.55 15.12 10.83
N VAL A 23 2.70 14.69 12.07
CA VAL A 23 3.15 13.33 12.40
C VAL A 23 1.99 12.38 12.13
N VAL A 24 2.26 11.25 11.47
CA VAL A 24 1.25 10.21 11.21
C VAL A 24 0.86 9.56 12.53
N ASP A 25 -0.33 9.89 13.04
CA ASP A 25 -0.96 9.20 14.15
C ASP A 25 -1.86 8.08 13.59
N ALA A 26 -1.61 6.84 13.98
CA ALA A 26 -2.41 5.72 13.52
C ALA A 26 -3.89 5.82 13.94
N ALA A 27 -4.20 6.60 14.98
CA ALA A 27 -5.59 6.82 15.43
C ALA A 27 -6.48 7.54 14.40
N ASP A 28 -5.88 8.27 13.45
CA ASP A 28 -6.59 9.00 12.39
C ASP A 28 -6.94 8.11 11.18
N TYR A 29 -6.57 6.82 11.20
CA TYR A 29 -6.68 5.91 10.05
C TYR A 29 -7.39 4.61 10.43
N ASP A 30 -7.86 3.88 9.41
CA ASP A 30 -8.62 2.64 9.56
C ASP A 30 -8.08 1.45 8.74
N ALA A 31 -6.95 1.63 8.05
CA ALA A 31 -6.27 0.56 7.33
C ALA A 31 -4.80 0.47 7.73
N PHE A 32 -4.34 -0.75 8.05
CA PHE A 32 -3.01 -0.93 8.63
C PHE A 32 -2.28 -2.12 8.03
N TRP A 33 -0.96 -1.96 7.85
CA TRP A 33 -0.05 -3.09 7.71
C TRP A 33 0.38 -3.59 9.09
N LEU A 34 0.20 -4.89 9.29
CA LEU A 34 0.59 -5.59 10.53
C LEU A 34 1.65 -6.64 10.21
N TRP A 35 2.87 -6.37 10.64
CA TRP A 35 4.01 -7.27 10.46
C TRP A 35 4.34 -8.00 11.76
N GLY A 36 5.04 -9.16 11.64
CA GLY A 36 5.48 -9.91 12.81
C GLY A 36 6.36 -9.08 13.74
N GLY A 37 6.17 -9.26 15.05
CA GLY A 37 6.91 -8.51 16.07
C GLY A 37 6.35 -7.14 16.43
N VAL A 38 5.31 -6.66 15.72
CA VAL A 38 4.59 -5.45 16.13
C VAL A 38 3.69 -5.79 17.32
N GLN A 39 3.83 -5.03 18.40
CA GLN A 39 2.96 -5.15 19.57
C GLN A 39 1.52 -4.76 19.22
N ALA A 40 0.56 -5.41 19.88
CA ALA A 40 -0.85 -5.07 19.69
C ALA A 40 -1.12 -3.62 20.13
N GLN A 41 -1.64 -2.83 19.21
CA GLN A 41 -1.98 -1.42 19.44
C GLN A 41 -3.51 -1.24 19.54
N PRO A 42 -4.01 -0.29 20.34
CA PRO A 42 -5.45 -0.01 20.46
C PRO A 42 -6.15 0.28 19.13
N VAL A 43 -5.44 0.89 18.18
CA VAL A 43 -5.94 1.25 16.84
C VAL A 43 -6.42 0.04 16.03
N LEU A 44 -5.95 -1.18 16.33
CA LEU A 44 -6.42 -2.39 15.67
C LEU A 44 -7.92 -2.68 15.91
N ARG A 45 -8.52 -2.08 16.96
CA ARG A 45 -9.96 -2.22 17.23
C ARG A 45 -10.84 -1.46 16.24
N GLN A 46 -10.30 -0.40 15.63
CA GLN A 46 -10.99 0.43 14.63
C GLN A 46 -10.63 0.05 13.20
N ALA A 47 -9.74 -0.95 13.02
CA ALA A 47 -9.29 -1.36 11.71
C ALA A 47 -10.47 -1.85 10.85
N ARG A 48 -10.68 -1.22 9.71
CA ARG A 48 -11.58 -1.70 8.66
C ARG A 48 -10.86 -2.64 7.71
N THR A 49 -9.57 -2.39 7.48
CA THR A 49 -8.74 -3.21 6.59
C THR A 49 -7.41 -3.52 7.25
N LEU A 50 -7.02 -4.79 7.24
CA LEU A 50 -5.71 -5.23 7.72
C LEU A 50 -4.94 -5.93 6.60
N TYR A 51 -3.71 -5.51 6.41
CA TYR A 51 -2.71 -6.12 5.54
C TYR A 51 -1.73 -6.88 6.44
N VAL A 52 -1.84 -8.19 6.47
CA VAL A 52 -1.16 -9.04 7.46
C VAL A 52 -0.05 -9.84 6.82
N LEU A 53 1.20 -9.60 7.22
CA LEU A 53 2.33 -10.37 6.71
C LEU A 53 2.18 -11.85 7.07
N GLN A 54 2.27 -12.72 6.06
CA GLN A 54 2.13 -14.17 6.22
C GLN A 54 3.31 -14.97 5.68
N GLY A 55 4.22 -14.32 4.98
CA GLY A 55 5.43 -15.00 4.54
C GLY A 55 6.40 -14.12 3.76
N GLN A 56 7.58 -14.65 3.59
CA GLN A 56 8.61 -14.14 2.69
C GLN A 56 8.95 -15.18 1.64
N VAL A 57 9.16 -14.74 0.41
CA VAL A 57 9.56 -15.60 -0.70
C VAL A 57 10.96 -15.22 -1.15
N SER A 58 11.91 -16.12 -0.96
CA SER A 58 13.31 -15.88 -1.29
C SER A 58 13.97 -17.11 -1.90
N ALA A 59 14.94 -16.86 -2.78
CA ALA A 59 15.82 -17.91 -3.28
C ALA A 59 16.74 -18.42 -2.15
N PRO A 60 17.22 -19.67 -2.22
CA PRO A 60 18.19 -20.19 -1.27
C PRO A 60 19.47 -19.34 -1.25
N ARG A 61 20.09 -19.24 -0.07
CA ARG A 61 21.37 -18.53 0.05
C ARG A 61 22.43 -19.16 -0.87
N GLY A 62 23.13 -18.33 -1.65
CA GLY A 62 24.17 -18.75 -2.56
C GLY A 62 23.68 -19.37 -3.87
N ALA A 63 22.36 -19.45 -4.10
CA ALA A 63 21.76 -19.99 -5.31
C ALA A 63 20.57 -19.11 -5.78
N PRO A 64 20.81 -17.84 -6.15
CA PRO A 64 19.75 -16.91 -6.52
C PRO A 64 18.99 -17.30 -7.81
N GLU A 65 19.56 -18.21 -8.60
CA GLU A 65 18.96 -18.77 -9.81
C GLU A 65 17.91 -19.85 -9.52
N GLN A 66 17.94 -20.46 -8.34
CA GLN A 66 16.96 -21.48 -7.98
C GLN A 66 15.58 -20.86 -7.70
N PRO A 67 14.49 -21.65 -7.90
CA PRO A 67 13.16 -21.20 -7.55
C PRO A 67 13.05 -20.80 -6.07
N ALA A 68 12.46 -19.64 -5.85
CA ALA A 68 12.28 -19.09 -4.52
C ALA A 68 11.20 -19.86 -3.74
N ARG A 69 11.43 -20.02 -2.44
CA ARG A 69 10.54 -20.74 -1.53
C ARG A 69 9.84 -19.77 -0.59
N LEU A 70 8.58 -20.07 -0.29
CA LEU A 70 7.80 -19.35 0.70
C LEU A 70 8.15 -19.85 2.10
N HIS A 71 8.64 -18.94 2.91
CA HIS A 71 8.88 -19.14 4.34
C HIS A 71 7.77 -18.44 5.13
N ALA A 72 6.99 -19.22 5.86
CA ALA A 72 5.91 -18.67 6.69
C ALA A 72 6.49 -17.69 7.72
N GLN A 73 5.89 -16.52 7.82
CA GLN A 73 6.30 -15.45 8.73
C GLN A 73 5.09 -14.59 9.08
N GLY A 74 5.13 -13.94 10.22
CA GLY A 74 4.06 -13.03 10.62
C GLY A 74 3.33 -13.53 11.85
N ILE A 75 2.14 -13.01 12.07
CA ILE A 75 1.32 -13.39 13.22
C ILE A 75 0.69 -14.77 13.00
N ALA A 76 0.53 -15.53 14.09
CA ALA A 76 -0.34 -16.70 14.10
C ALA A 76 -1.76 -16.28 13.67
N MET A 77 -2.47 -17.18 13.04
CA MET A 77 -3.78 -16.92 12.45
C MET A 77 -4.88 -16.81 13.52
N PRO A 78 -5.16 -15.62 14.09
CA PRO A 78 -6.31 -15.40 14.94
C PRO A 78 -7.55 -15.13 14.08
N ARG A 79 -8.73 -15.27 14.67
CA ARG A 79 -9.91 -14.65 14.11
C ARG A 79 -9.84 -13.14 14.38
N LEU A 80 -9.67 -12.36 13.34
CA LEU A 80 -9.58 -10.90 13.41
C LEU A 80 -10.99 -10.28 13.44
N ARG A 81 -11.16 -9.27 14.28
CA ARG A 81 -12.38 -8.45 14.30
C ARG A 81 -12.14 -7.21 13.42
N THR A 82 -12.18 -7.41 12.12
CA THR A 82 -11.98 -6.36 11.11
C THR A 82 -12.93 -6.56 9.94
N GLY A 83 -13.09 -5.53 9.12
CA GLY A 83 -13.96 -5.60 7.95
C GLY A 83 -13.35 -6.38 6.79
N GLN A 84 -12.05 -6.29 6.57
CA GLN A 84 -11.34 -6.91 5.45
C GLN A 84 -9.91 -7.29 5.82
N VAL A 85 -9.42 -8.40 5.26
CA VAL A 85 -8.05 -8.87 5.46
C VAL A 85 -7.39 -9.13 4.11
N TRP A 86 -6.17 -8.63 3.96
CA TRP A 86 -5.23 -8.99 2.91
C TRP A 86 -4.09 -9.80 3.51
N LEU A 87 -3.71 -10.92 2.89
CA LEU A 87 -2.48 -11.63 3.26
C LEU A 87 -1.32 -11.08 2.44
N VAL A 88 -0.31 -10.58 3.14
CA VAL A 88 0.87 -9.98 2.51
C VAL A 88 1.99 -11.00 2.42
N TYR A 89 2.61 -11.07 1.24
CA TYR A 89 3.80 -11.88 0.99
C TYR A 89 4.91 -10.99 0.48
N ARG A 90 6.00 -10.88 1.26
CA ARG A 90 7.18 -10.15 0.84
C ARG A 90 8.00 -10.98 -0.12
N ALA A 91 8.16 -10.50 -1.33
CA ALA A 91 8.93 -11.17 -2.37
C ALA A 91 10.33 -10.56 -2.49
N HIS A 92 11.35 -11.42 -2.46
CA HIS A 92 12.74 -11.07 -2.77
C HIS A 92 13.16 -11.63 -4.14
N SER A 93 12.32 -12.43 -4.76
CA SER A 93 12.49 -13.00 -6.08
C SER A 93 11.14 -13.17 -6.75
N LEU A 94 11.09 -13.03 -8.06
CA LEU A 94 9.89 -13.27 -8.88
C LEU A 94 9.82 -14.72 -9.42
N ARG A 95 10.83 -15.54 -9.19
CA ARG A 95 10.87 -16.94 -9.62
C ARG A 95 10.38 -17.85 -8.51
N TRP A 96 9.09 -17.92 -8.30
CA TRP A 96 8.49 -18.72 -7.24
C TRP A 96 8.41 -20.20 -7.63
N SER A 97 8.66 -21.09 -6.66
CA SER A 97 8.44 -22.53 -6.84
C SER A 97 6.94 -22.86 -6.82
N GLU A 98 6.55 -23.97 -7.45
CA GLU A 98 5.17 -24.47 -7.39
C GLU A 98 4.73 -24.74 -5.94
N ASP A 99 5.64 -25.21 -5.08
CA ASP A 99 5.37 -25.41 -3.65
C ASP A 99 5.05 -24.11 -2.94
N SER A 100 5.64 -22.98 -3.38
CA SER A 100 5.33 -21.66 -2.82
C SER A 100 3.90 -21.22 -3.13
N TYR A 101 3.44 -21.44 -4.37
CA TYR A 101 2.06 -21.20 -4.76
C TYR A 101 1.08 -22.11 -3.99
N ALA A 102 1.39 -23.40 -3.90
CA ALA A 102 0.58 -24.38 -3.16
C ALA A 102 0.45 -23.99 -1.68
N THR A 103 1.55 -23.58 -1.05
CA THR A 103 1.60 -23.14 0.34
C THR A 103 0.78 -21.88 0.54
N LEU A 104 0.91 -20.89 -0.35
CA LEU A 104 0.11 -19.65 -0.31
C LEU A 104 -1.38 -19.95 -0.41
N LEU A 105 -1.81 -20.75 -1.37
CA LEU A 105 -3.20 -21.12 -1.56
C LEU A 105 -3.76 -21.89 -0.35
N ALA A 106 -2.94 -22.77 0.26
CA ALA A 106 -3.32 -23.45 1.50
C ALA A 106 -3.48 -22.47 2.67
N GLN A 107 -2.64 -21.43 2.75
CA GLN A 107 -2.78 -20.38 3.78
C GLN A 107 -4.06 -19.57 3.56
N LEU A 108 -4.40 -19.16 2.32
CA LEU A 108 -5.66 -18.46 2.01
C LEU A 108 -6.87 -19.26 2.52
N ARG A 109 -6.94 -20.54 2.16
CA ARG A 109 -8.02 -21.42 2.61
C ARG A 109 -8.11 -21.52 4.13
N ARG A 110 -6.98 -21.66 4.84
CA ARG A 110 -6.96 -21.71 6.31
C ARG A 110 -7.48 -20.43 6.94
N TRP A 111 -7.06 -19.26 6.43
CA TRP A 111 -7.55 -17.96 6.92
C TRP A 111 -9.04 -17.79 6.71
N GLN A 112 -9.56 -18.20 5.58
CA GLN A 112 -10.98 -18.16 5.27
C GLN A 112 -11.78 -19.12 6.17
N HIS A 113 -11.32 -20.37 6.36
CA HIS A 113 -11.96 -21.35 7.25
C HIS A 113 -11.95 -20.90 8.72
N ALA A 114 -10.96 -20.12 9.14
CA ALA A 114 -10.95 -19.51 10.47
C ALA A 114 -12.00 -18.39 10.63
N GLY A 115 -12.78 -18.08 9.60
CA GLY A 115 -13.86 -17.08 9.62
C GLY A 115 -13.36 -15.65 9.48
N ASN A 116 -12.17 -15.43 8.90
CA ASN A 116 -11.69 -14.11 8.57
C ASN A 116 -12.32 -13.60 7.27
N PRO A 117 -12.66 -12.30 7.17
CA PRO A 117 -13.19 -11.69 5.95
C PRO A 117 -12.03 -11.42 4.95
N LEU A 118 -11.51 -12.53 4.40
CA LEU A 118 -10.35 -12.49 3.51
C LEU A 118 -10.71 -11.89 2.16
N LEU A 119 -10.05 -10.79 1.79
CA LEU A 119 -10.27 -10.10 0.52
C LEU A 119 -9.33 -10.60 -0.57
N GLY A 120 -8.08 -10.89 -0.23
CA GLY A 120 -7.10 -11.34 -1.22
C GLY A 120 -5.66 -11.35 -0.73
N VAL A 121 -4.76 -11.24 -1.69
CA VAL A 121 -3.31 -11.28 -1.52
C VAL A 121 -2.70 -9.94 -1.88
N GLN A 122 -1.72 -9.50 -1.11
CA GLN A 122 -0.84 -8.41 -1.48
C GLN A 122 0.59 -8.94 -1.68
N ILE A 123 1.18 -8.64 -2.83
CA ILE A 123 2.60 -8.90 -3.10
C ILE A 123 3.40 -7.64 -2.76
N ASP A 124 4.27 -7.75 -1.76
CA ASP A 124 5.20 -6.71 -1.38
C ASP A 124 6.56 -6.99 -2.05
N PHE A 125 6.82 -6.28 -3.14
CA PHE A 125 8.05 -6.41 -3.92
C PHE A 125 8.60 -5.05 -4.31
N ASP A 126 9.84 -4.76 -3.92
CA ASP A 126 10.55 -3.53 -4.23
C ASP A 126 11.03 -3.54 -5.71
N ALA A 127 10.06 -3.58 -6.64
CA ALA A 127 10.35 -3.55 -8.08
C ALA A 127 10.94 -2.20 -8.48
N ARG A 128 12.24 -2.18 -8.76
CA ARG A 128 12.86 -1.01 -9.38
C ARG A 128 12.28 -0.80 -10.77
N THR A 129 12.12 0.44 -11.19
CA THR A 129 11.50 0.84 -12.45
C THR A 129 12.00 0.06 -13.67
N ARG A 130 13.30 -0.19 -13.75
CA ARG A 130 13.92 -0.95 -14.86
C ARG A 130 13.48 -2.41 -14.97
N TYR A 131 12.92 -3.00 -13.91
CA TYR A 131 12.43 -4.39 -13.85
C TYR A 131 10.92 -4.48 -13.77
N LEU A 132 10.22 -3.38 -14.07
CA LEU A 132 8.76 -3.35 -13.94
C LEU A 132 8.07 -4.28 -14.94
N HIS A 133 8.64 -4.48 -16.14
CA HIS A 133 8.13 -5.43 -17.13
C HIS A 133 8.16 -6.88 -16.62
N GLU A 134 9.28 -7.29 -16.01
CA GLU A 134 9.38 -8.63 -15.42
C GLU A 134 8.38 -8.80 -14.27
N TYR A 135 8.18 -7.72 -13.50
CA TYR A 135 7.19 -7.74 -12.42
C TYR A 135 5.77 -7.86 -12.96
N VAL A 136 5.40 -7.13 -14.00
CA VAL A 136 4.08 -7.26 -14.66
C VAL A 136 3.88 -8.67 -15.21
N ALA A 137 4.89 -9.25 -15.86
CA ALA A 137 4.81 -10.62 -16.36
C ALA A 137 4.58 -11.64 -15.23
N PHE A 138 5.31 -11.49 -14.10
CA PHE A 138 5.10 -12.28 -12.89
C PHE A 138 3.68 -12.12 -12.34
N LEU A 139 3.18 -10.90 -12.23
CA LEU A 139 1.83 -10.62 -11.70
C LEU A 139 0.73 -11.21 -12.58
N ARG A 140 0.90 -11.22 -13.91
CA ARG A 140 -0.02 -11.89 -14.84
C ARG A 140 -0.06 -13.40 -14.60
N ASP A 141 1.10 -14.02 -14.39
CA ASP A 141 1.16 -15.45 -14.07
C ASP A 141 0.54 -15.71 -12.69
N PHE A 142 0.87 -14.90 -11.70
CA PHE A 142 0.30 -14.97 -10.36
C PHE A 142 -1.23 -14.85 -10.39
N ARG A 143 -1.78 -13.88 -11.14
CA ARG A 143 -3.23 -13.66 -11.30
C ARG A 143 -3.94 -14.90 -11.88
N ARG A 144 -3.34 -15.58 -12.86
CA ARG A 144 -3.89 -16.82 -13.42
C ARG A 144 -3.96 -17.98 -12.43
N ARG A 145 -3.05 -18.01 -11.45
CA ARG A 145 -2.97 -19.04 -10.41
C ARG A 145 -3.84 -18.75 -9.19
N LEU A 146 -4.14 -17.47 -8.95
CA LEU A 146 -4.95 -17.03 -7.83
C LEU A 146 -6.44 -17.27 -8.16
N PRO A 147 -7.20 -17.99 -7.30
CA PRO A 147 -8.65 -18.15 -7.49
C PRO A 147 -9.37 -16.81 -7.66
N ILE A 148 -10.38 -16.79 -8.52
CA ILE A 148 -11.06 -15.57 -8.97
C ILE A 148 -11.74 -14.79 -7.83
N GLU A 149 -12.11 -15.47 -6.76
CA GLU A 149 -12.70 -14.87 -5.57
C GLU A 149 -11.74 -13.99 -4.77
N TYR A 150 -10.42 -14.18 -4.93
CA TYR A 150 -9.41 -13.37 -4.26
C TYR A 150 -8.92 -12.24 -5.14
N ARG A 151 -8.83 -11.07 -4.56
CA ARG A 151 -8.24 -9.88 -5.19
C ARG A 151 -6.71 -9.92 -5.07
N LEU A 152 -6.05 -9.18 -5.96
CA LEU A 152 -4.60 -9.01 -6.00
C LEU A 152 -4.25 -7.55 -5.77
N SER A 153 -3.55 -7.26 -4.68
CA SER A 153 -2.94 -5.97 -4.38
C SER A 153 -1.42 -6.05 -4.51
N ILE A 154 -0.79 -4.94 -4.75
CA ILE A 154 0.68 -4.83 -4.76
C ILE A 154 1.13 -3.60 -3.99
N THR A 155 2.37 -3.62 -3.49
CA THR A 155 3.07 -2.39 -3.11
C THR A 155 3.70 -1.75 -4.34
N GLY A 156 3.70 -0.43 -4.39
CA GLY A 156 4.33 0.37 -5.44
C GLY A 156 5.31 1.36 -4.85
N LEU A 157 6.39 1.65 -5.57
CA LEU A 157 7.38 2.65 -5.19
C LEU A 157 7.01 4.01 -5.78
N LEU A 158 7.35 5.09 -5.08
CA LEU A 158 7.09 6.47 -5.55
C LEU A 158 7.75 6.76 -6.90
N ASP A 159 8.92 6.20 -7.17
CA ASP A 159 9.68 6.45 -8.39
C ASP A 159 9.03 5.85 -9.65
N TRP A 160 8.11 4.89 -9.54
CA TRP A 160 7.35 4.40 -10.68
C TRP A 160 6.62 5.53 -11.41
N SER A 161 6.05 6.45 -10.65
CA SER A 161 5.34 7.59 -11.21
C SER A 161 6.22 8.53 -12.03
N SER A 162 7.56 8.50 -11.81
CA SER A 162 8.51 9.42 -12.45
C SER A 162 9.33 8.77 -13.53
N ASN A 163 9.65 7.49 -13.39
CA ASN A 163 10.67 6.82 -14.18
C ASN A 163 10.13 5.62 -14.98
N ALA A 164 8.91 5.12 -14.66
CA ALA A 164 8.31 4.05 -15.42
C ALA A 164 7.64 4.57 -16.69
N GLU A 165 7.65 3.76 -17.72
CA GLU A 165 6.88 4.04 -18.92
C GLU A 165 5.38 4.00 -18.61
N PRO A 166 4.57 5.00 -19.01
CA PRO A 166 3.14 5.03 -18.74
C PRO A 166 2.41 3.78 -19.24
N ALA A 167 2.87 3.19 -20.35
CA ALA A 167 2.32 1.96 -20.91
C ALA A 167 2.44 0.80 -19.91
N THR A 168 3.61 0.61 -19.28
CA THR A 168 3.86 -0.48 -18.33
C THR A 168 2.99 -0.35 -17.07
N ILE A 169 2.81 0.89 -16.57
CA ILE A 169 1.89 1.12 -15.44
C ILE A 169 0.45 0.83 -15.84
N ASN A 170 0.06 1.18 -17.06
CA ASN A 170 -1.28 0.91 -17.57
C ASN A 170 -1.56 -0.60 -17.74
N GLU A 171 -0.54 -1.42 -17.94
CA GLU A 171 -0.68 -2.88 -17.97
C GLU A 171 -1.10 -3.46 -16.60
N LEU A 172 -0.74 -2.78 -15.49
CA LEU A 172 -1.11 -3.22 -14.16
C LEU A 172 -2.62 -3.17 -13.91
N LYS A 173 -3.35 -2.24 -14.55
CA LYS A 173 -4.80 -2.06 -14.34
C LYS A 173 -5.63 -3.29 -14.68
N ASP A 174 -5.13 -4.12 -15.62
CA ASP A 174 -5.80 -5.32 -16.08
C ASP A 174 -5.36 -6.58 -15.30
N VAL A 175 -4.43 -6.42 -14.35
CA VAL A 175 -3.81 -7.52 -13.61
C VAL A 175 -4.07 -7.43 -12.12
N VAL A 176 -4.01 -6.23 -11.55
CA VAL A 176 -4.15 -6.01 -10.11
C VAL A 176 -5.39 -5.19 -9.79
N ASP A 177 -5.97 -5.45 -8.62
CA ASP A 177 -7.15 -4.75 -8.13
C ASP A 177 -6.81 -3.48 -7.34
N GLU A 178 -5.57 -3.38 -6.84
CA GLU A 178 -5.12 -2.26 -6.03
C GLU A 178 -3.59 -2.12 -6.03
N VAL A 179 -3.11 -0.88 -5.98
CA VAL A 179 -1.71 -0.55 -5.66
C VAL A 179 -1.66 0.27 -4.39
N VAL A 180 -0.77 -0.08 -3.44
CA VAL A 180 -0.47 0.77 -2.29
C VAL A 180 0.90 1.40 -2.47
N VAL A 181 0.93 2.69 -2.77
CA VAL A 181 2.16 3.44 -3.06
C VAL A 181 2.82 3.85 -1.76
N GLN A 182 4.01 3.32 -1.50
CA GLN A 182 4.76 3.58 -0.27
C GLN A 182 5.45 4.94 -0.33
N THR A 183 5.19 5.81 0.67
CA THR A 183 5.85 7.12 0.83
C THR A 183 6.98 7.09 1.86
N TYR A 184 7.39 5.91 2.26
CA TYR A 184 8.41 5.71 3.29
C TYR A 184 9.41 4.63 2.88
N GLN A 185 10.56 4.68 3.52
CA GLN A 185 11.58 3.63 3.45
C GLN A 185 12.00 3.24 4.86
N GLY A 186 11.90 1.95 5.18
CA GLY A 186 12.08 1.47 6.54
C GLY A 186 11.06 2.10 7.50
N ARG A 187 11.53 2.93 8.43
CA ARG A 187 10.69 3.60 9.44
C ARG A 187 10.46 5.10 9.16
N ARG A 188 10.97 5.64 8.07
CA ARG A 188 11.00 7.09 7.82
C ARG A 188 10.30 7.44 6.51
N THR A 189 9.55 8.53 6.54
CA THR A 189 9.01 9.13 5.33
C THR A 189 10.15 9.51 4.37
N ILE A 190 9.99 9.20 3.09
CA ILE A 190 10.93 9.59 2.03
C ILE A 190 10.94 11.11 1.92
N PRO A 191 12.11 11.77 1.97
CA PRO A 191 12.19 13.20 1.72
C PRO A 191 11.58 13.56 0.36
N ASP A 192 10.99 14.74 0.25
CA ASP A 192 10.42 15.28 -1.00
C ASP A 192 9.37 14.37 -1.68
N TYR A 193 8.71 13.48 -0.95
CA TYR A 193 7.67 12.59 -1.49
C TYR A 193 6.58 13.35 -2.26
N GLN A 194 6.30 14.61 -1.87
CA GLN A 194 5.31 15.46 -2.51
C GLN A 194 5.56 15.65 -4.01
N ARG A 195 6.82 15.59 -4.46
CA ARG A 195 7.20 15.75 -5.88
C ARG A 195 6.63 14.63 -6.77
N TYR A 196 6.38 13.47 -6.20
CA TYR A 196 5.89 12.28 -6.90
C TYR A 196 4.36 12.19 -6.91
N LEU A 197 3.70 12.73 -5.89
CA LEU A 197 2.26 12.56 -5.68
C LEU A 197 1.38 13.07 -6.82
N PRO A 198 1.68 14.17 -7.56
CA PRO A 198 0.86 14.60 -8.68
C PRO A 198 0.74 13.55 -9.80
N ARG A 199 1.77 12.72 -9.98
CA ARG A 199 1.74 11.61 -10.95
C ARG A 199 1.03 10.40 -10.38
N VAL A 200 1.22 10.09 -9.09
CA VAL A 200 0.47 9.04 -8.39
C VAL A 200 -1.04 9.30 -8.48
N ALA A 201 -1.47 10.55 -8.31
CA ALA A 201 -2.89 10.94 -8.41
C ALA A 201 -3.51 10.71 -9.80
N ARG A 202 -2.66 10.53 -10.84
CA ARG A 202 -3.10 10.24 -12.23
C ARG A 202 -3.17 8.76 -12.56
N LEU A 203 -2.85 7.87 -11.61
CA LEU A 203 -3.02 6.43 -11.81
C LEU A 203 -4.49 6.13 -12.17
N GLN A 204 -4.69 5.29 -13.18
CA GLN A 204 -6.01 4.88 -13.64
C GLN A 204 -6.36 3.46 -13.14
N LEU A 205 -5.96 3.18 -11.91
CA LEU A 205 -6.31 1.95 -11.19
C LEU A 205 -6.47 2.29 -9.70
N PRO A 206 -7.25 1.54 -8.93
CA PRO A 206 -7.44 1.81 -7.51
C PRO A 206 -6.10 1.85 -6.77
N PHE A 207 -5.85 2.94 -6.05
CA PHE A 207 -4.62 3.09 -5.29
C PHE A 207 -4.85 3.65 -3.88
N ARG A 208 -3.96 3.29 -2.99
CA ARG A 208 -3.82 3.86 -1.65
C ARG A 208 -2.44 4.45 -1.47
N ILE A 209 -2.30 5.31 -0.48
CA ILE A 209 -1.00 5.83 -0.04
C ILE A 209 -0.59 5.10 1.24
N GLY A 210 0.60 4.51 1.20
CA GLY A 210 1.23 3.86 2.33
C GLY A 210 2.04 4.84 3.16
N LEU A 211 1.74 4.95 4.44
CA LEU A 211 2.37 5.85 5.41
C LEU A 211 3.12 5.04 6.47
N ALA A 212 4.23 5.56 6.97
CA ALA A 212 4.86 5.00 8.18
C ALA A 212 4.26 5.67 9.42
N GLN A 213 3.86 4.88 10.42
CA GLN A 213 3.47 5.41 11.73
C GLN A 213 4.61 6.27 12.30
N TYR A 214 4.31 7.40 12.88
CA TYR A 214 5.24 8.44 13.36
C TYR A 214 6.03 9.15 12.25
N GLY A 215 5.81 8.81 10.97
CA GLY A 215 6.39 9.53 9.84
C GLY A 215 5.77 10.92 9.65
N GLN A 216 6.33 11.70 8.73
CA GLN A 216 5.79 13.02 8.37
C GLN A 216 4.88 12.88 7.16
N TRP A 217 3.67 13.44 7.24
CA TRP A 217 2.72 13.42 6.13
C TRP A 217 1.94 14.72 6.03
N GLN A 218 1.77 15.18 4.81
CA GLN A 218 0.86 16.25 4.46
C GLN A 218 0.02 15.79 3.28
N ALA A 219 -1.27 15.61 3.53
CA ALA A 219 -2.21 15.18 2.50
C ALA A 219 -2.47 16.32 1.51
N PRO A 220 -2.15 16.17 0.20
CA PRO A 220 -2.55 17.15 -0.78
C PRO A 220 -4.00 16.91 -1.19
N GLU A 221 -4.80 17.99 -1.24
CA GLU A 221 -6.23 17.93 -1.57
C GLU A 221 -6.54 17.24 -2.92
N TYR A 222 -5.62 17.32 -3.88
CA TYR A 222 -5.84 16.72 -5.19
C TYR A 222 -5.85 15.17 -5.18
N LEU A 223 -5.31 14.51 -4.15
CA LEU A 223 -5.43 13.06 -4.01
C LEU A 223 -6.88 12.63 -3.83
N GLU A 224 -7.62 13.33 -2.98
CA GLU A 224 -9.02 13.02 -2.68
C GLU A 224 -9.94 13.27 -3.89
N ARG A 225 -9.50 14.12 -4.84
CA ARG A 225 -10.23 14.36 -6.09
C ARG A 225 -10.05 13.24 -7.12
N SER A 226 -9.07 12.35 -6.93
CA SER A 226 -8.88 11.22 -7.85
C SER A 226 -9.98 10.17 -7.65
N PRO A 227 -10.71 9.76 -8.70
CA PRO A 227 -11.73 8.71 -8.60
C PRO A 227 -11.14 7.34 -8.25
N TRP A 228 -9.82 7.20 -8.34
CA TRP A 228 -9.10 5.97 -8.08
C TRP A 228 -8.50 5.91 -6.67
N PHE A 229 -8.46 7.02 -5.95
CA PHE A 229 -7.94 7.06 -4.60
C PHE A 229 -8.85 6.31 -3.61
N ARG A 230 -8.27 5.45 -2.79
CA ARG A 230 -8.96 4.59 -1.81
C ARG A 230 -8.51 4.82 -0.38
N GLY A 231 -7.86 5.96 -0.10
CA GLY A 231 -7.40 6.33 1.23
C GLY A 231 -5.97 5.86 1.53
N TYR A 232 -5.69 5.65 2.79
CA TYR A 232 -4.35 5.44 3.32
C TYR A 232 -4.20 4.05 3.92
N VAL A 233 -2.95 3.57 4.02
CA VAL A 233 -2.58 2.38 4.80
C VAL A 233 -1.40 2.75 5.67
N VAL A 234 -1.50 2.60 6.99
CA VAL A 234 -0.42 2.93 7.92
C VAL A 234 0.36 1.68 8.29
N PHE A 235 1.67 1.72 8.05
CA PHE A 235 2.59 0.71 8.52
C PHE A 235 2.83 0.89 10.01
N LEU A 236 2.25 -0.01 10.82
CA LEU A 236 2.37 0.03 12.27
C LEU A 236 3.79 -0.31 12.72
N GLN A 237 4.28 0.42 13.71
CA GLN A 237 5.62 0.27 14.26
C GLN A 237 5.55 0.20 15.79
N ASN A 238 6.52 -0.46 16.39
CA ASN A 238 6.70 -0.35 17.83
C ASN A 238 7.28 1.03 18.16
N PRO A 239 6.89 1.62 19.30
CA PRO A 239 7.44 2.88 19.79
C PRO A 239 8.95 2.88 19.92
#